data_a42f7891032f3b835cc2b69d747adb11
#
_entry.id   a42f7891032f3b835cc2b69d747adb11
#
_cell.length_a   1.000
_cell.length_b   1.000
_cell.length_c   1.000
_cell.angle_alpha   90.00
_cell.angle_beta   90.00
_cell.angle_gamma   90.00
#
_symmetry.space_group_name_H-M   'P 1'
#
loop_
_entity.id
_entity.type
_entity.pdbx_description
1 polymer ?
#
loop_
_entity_poly.entity_id
_entity_poly.type
_entity_poly.pdbx_seq_one_letter_code
_entity_poly.pdbx_strand_id
1 'polypeptide(L)'
;MGACKSEPIRLPELSGHRGADCIAPENTLASADSCIKYKIDFMECDICISKDSVFYLLHDSTLDRTTNGTGLIREWLSADIDTLDAGSWFGEKFSGQCVPRLDVLLRKAKQNGLKLTLDYRTGDFGQLLDLVRREGMLENCTFTFWSDKEAKAFRQVAPEIRTLQAYVGGGAELDKLK
;
A
#
# COMPACT_ATOMS: atom_id res chain seq x y z
N MET A 1 37.90 29.88 -17.19
CA MET A 1 37.74 28.42 -16.93
C MET A 1 36.51 28.21 -16.05
N GLY A 2 35.40 27.82 -16.66
CA GLY A 2 34.16 27.55 -15.94
C GLY A 2 34.28 26.18 -15.27
N ALA A 3 34.18 26.12 -13.95
CA ALA A 3 34.08 24.86 -13.23
C ALA A 3 32.75 24.19 -13.62
N CYS A 4 32.85 23.06 -14.28
CA CYS A 4 31.67 22.20 -14.54
C CYS A 4 31.20 21.69 -13.15
N LYS A 5 30.12 22.29 -12.64
CA LYS A 5 29.44 21.74 -11.46
C LYS A 5 28.75 20.46 -11.89
N SER A 6 29.35 19.31 -11.53
CA SER A 6 28.67 18.03 -11.67
C SER A 6 27.43 18.07 -10.77
N GLU A 7 26.24 17.83 -11.36
CA GLU A 7 25.05 17.62 -10.56
C GLU A 7 25.25 16.39 -9.64
N PRO A 8 24.75 16.45 -8.40
CA PRO A 8 24.86 15.30 -7.53
C PRO A 8 24.14 14.09 -8.13
N ILE A 9 24.79 12.93 -8.12
CA ILE A 9 24.16 11.68 -8.55
C ILE A 9 22.95 11.43 -7.66
N ARG A 10 21.76 11.43 -8.24
CA ARG A 10 20.54 11.06 -7.54
C ARG A 10 20.47 9.54 -7.49
N LEU A 11 20.54 8.97 -6.29
CA LEU A 11 20.31 7.53 -6.11
C LEU A 11 18.84 7.20 -6.43
N PRO A 12 18.56 6.00 -6.98
CA PRO A 12 17.19 5.55 -7.20
C PRO A 12 16.47 5.43 -5.85
N GLU A 13 15.18 5.74 -5.83
CA GLU A 13 14.32 5.49 -4.67
C GLU A 13 14.03 3.98 -4.57
N LEU A 14 14.03 3.45 -3.34
CA LEU A 14 13.78 2.05 -3.05
C LEU A 14 12.33 1.85 -2.62
N SER A 15 11.69 0.81 -3.14
CA SER A 15 10.35 0.39 -2.72
C SER A 15 10.37 -1.00 -2.13
N GLY A 16 9.83 -1.17 -0.92
CA GLY A 16 9.61 -2.46 -0.29
C GLY A 16 8.27 -3.04 -0.74
N HIS A 17 8.29 -4.20 -1.42
CA HIS A 17 7.11 -4.92 -1.87
C HIS A 17 6.35 -5.48 -0.65
N ARG A 18 5.08 -5.10 -0.50
CA ARG A 18 4.24 -5.40 0.69
C ARG A 18 4.92 -5.04 2.01
N GLY A 19 5.75 -3.99 1.97
CA GLY A 19 6.71 -3.65 3.00
C GLY A 19 8.05 -4.37 2.81
N ALA A 20 8.74 -4.70 3.91
CA ALA A 20 9.97 -5.49 3.88
C ALA A 20 9.65 -6.98 4.02
N ASP A 21 8.93 -7.56 3.04
CA ASP A 21 8.35 -8.91 3.07
C ASP A 21 9.37 -10.06 3.18
N CYS A 22 10.63 -9.78 2.90
CA CYS A 22 11.71 -10.77 3.08
C CYS A 22 12.21 -10.90 4.54
N ILE A 23 11.87 -9.97 5.43
CA ILE A 23 12.35 -9.94 6.83
C ILE A 23 11.25 -9.80 7.88
N ALA A 24 10.05 -9.43 7.45
CA ALA A 24 8.85 -9.30 8.29
C ALA A 24 7.61 -9.75 7.50
N PRO A 25 6.51 -10.16 8.17
CA PRO A 25 5.31 -10.61 7.46
C PRO A 25 4.76 -9.49 6.57
N GLU A 26 4.43 -9.85 5.32
CA GLU A 26 3.90 -8.93 4.31
C GLU A 26 2.66 -8.17 4.81
N ASN A 27 2.48 -6.93 4.34
CA ASN A 27 1.31 -6.10 4.63
C ASN A 27 1.03 -5.93 6.14
N THR A 28 2.07 -5.89 6.99
CA THR A 28 1.94 -5.66 8.43
C THR A 28 2.63 -4.38 8.89
N LEU A 29 2.32 -3.92 10.11
CA LEU A 29 3.05 -2.82 10.71
C LEU A 29 4.52 -3.20 11.01
N ALA A 30 4.83 -4.47 11.25
CA ALA A 30 6.20 -4.95 11.42
C ALA A 30 7.01 -4.82 10.12
N SER A 31 6.39 -5.04 8.94
CA SER A 31 7.06 -4.80 7.66
C SER A 31 7.26 -3.31 7.38
N ALA A 32 6.31 -2.46 7.78
CA ALA A 32 6.46 -1.00 7.73
C ALA A 32 7.58 -0.51 8.66
N ASP A 33 7.67 -1.03 9.90
CA ASP A 33 8.78 -0.73 10.82
C ASP A 33 10.14 -1.11 10.24
N SER A 34 10.18 -2.22 9.50
CA SER A 34 11.37 -2.65 8.80
C SER A 34 11.73 -1.67 7.66
N CYS A 35 10.77 -1.22 6.87
CA CYS A 35 11.00 -0.17 5.86
C CYS A 35 11.59 1.10 6.48
N ILE A 36 11.00 1.56 7.58
CA ILE A 36 11.48 2.75 8.32
C ILE A 36 12.92 2.53 8.83
N LYS A 37 13.17 1.39 9.47
CA LYS A 37 14.48 1.03 10.03
C LYS A 37 15.59 1.02 8.98
N TYR A 38 15.30 0.47 7.80
CA TYR A 38 16.27 0.34 6.71
C TYR A 38 16.25 1.51 5.72
N LYS A 39 15.47 2.56 6.03
CA LYS A 39 15.37 3.80 5.23
C LYS A 39 14.94 3.50 3.78
N ILE A 40 13.99 2.59 3.62
CA ILE A 40 13.30 2.36 2.36
C ILE A 40 12.41 3.57 2.08
N ASP A 41 12.44 4.10 0.86
CA ASP A 41 11.73 5.34 0.51
C ASP A 41 10.21 5.14 0.41
N PHE A 42 9.80 4.00 -0.13
CA PHE A 42 8.39 3.63 -0.31
C PHE A 42 8.10 2.26 0.31
N MET A 43 6.95 2.15 0.95
CA MET A 43 6.31 0.87 1.20
C MET A 43 5.19 0.69 0.18
N GLU A 44 5.29 -0.33 -0.64
CA GLU A 44 4.14 -0.81 -1.41
C GLU A 44 3.28 -1.69 -0.49
N CYS A 45 1.95 -1.55 -0.61
CA CYS A 45 0.99 -2.34 0.16
C CYS A 45 -0.34 -2.49 -0.59
N ASP A 46 -0.95 -3.66 -0.41
CA ASP A 46 -2.21 -4.05 -1.04
C ASP A 46 -3.40 -3.62 -0.19
N ILE A 47 -4.42 -3.02 -0.80
CA ILE A 47 -5.58 -2.47 -0.10
C ILE A 47 -6.83 -3.29 -0.40
N CYS A 48 -7.39 -3.88 0.65
CA CYS A 48 -8.68 -4.57 0.64
C CYS A 48 -9.68 -3.87 1.56
N ILE A 49 -10.96 -4.27 1.47
CA ILE A 49 -12.04 -3.69 2.26
C ILE A 49 -12.85 -4.77 2.98
N SER A 50 -13.21 -4.50 4.24
CA SER A 50 -14.12 -5.33 5.05
C SER A 50 -15.59 -5.15 4.65
N LYS A 51 -16.47 -5.98 5.21
CA LYS A 51 -17.92 -5.92 5.02
C LYS A 51 -18.53 -4.58 5.42
N ASP A 52 -18.00 -3.96 6.46
CA ASP A 52 -18.42 -2.67 7.02
C ASP A 52 -17.58 -1.49 6.53
N SER A 53 -16.94 -1.66 5.35
CA SER A 53 -16.23 -0.60 4.62
C SER A 53 -15.00 -0.02 5.33
N VAL A 54 -14.28 -0.82 6.10
CA VAL A 54 -12.97 -0.46 6.66
C VAL A 54 -11.86 -0.99 5.77
N PHE A 55 -10.88 -0.15 5.43
CA PHE A 55 -9.73 -0.53 4.60
C PHE A 55 -8.64 -1.21 5.42
N TYR A 56 -8.13 -2.32 4.91
CA TYR A 56 -7.08 -3.15 5.48
C TYR A 56 -5.95 -3.42 4.50
N LEU A 57 -4.79 -3.78 5.03
CA LEU A 57 -3.66 -4.25 4.24
C LEU A 57 -3.75 -5.77 4.09
N LEU A 58 -4.04 -6.24 2.88
CA LEU A 58 -4.08 -7.66 2.54
C LEU A 58 -3.97 -7.85 1.03
N HIS A 59 -3.09 -8.76 0.59
CA HIS A 59 -2.92 -9.02 -0.85
C HIS A 59 -4.05 -9.85 -1.43
N ASP A 60 -4.37 -10.97 -0.79
CA ASP A 60 -5.37 -11.91 -1.28
C ASP A 60 -6.78 -11.42 -0.96
N SER A 61 -7.76 -11.83 -1.73
CA SER A 61 -9.16 -11.58 -1.39
C SER A 61 -9.63 -12.38 -0.17
N THR A 62 -8.84 -13.38 0.25
CA THR A 62 -9.13 -14.25 1.40
C THR A 62 -8.08 -14.09 2.50
N LEU A 63 -8.47 -14.45 3.73
CA LEU A 63 -7.65 -14.35 4.93
C LEU A 63 -6.66 -15.52 5.10
N ASP A 64 -6.86 -16.61 4.38
CA ASP A 64 -6.34 -17.95 4.64
C ASP A 64 -4.80 -18.04 4.63
N ARG A 65 -4.12 -17.31 3.75
CA ARG A 65 -2.67 -17.50 3.55
C ARG A 65 -1.81 -16.81 4.60
N THR A 66 -2.20 -15.62 5.02
CA THR A 66 -1.38 -14.74 5.86
C THR A 66 -2.01 -14.41 7.21
N THR A 67 -3.13 -15.06 7.55
CA THR A 67 -3.78 -14.89 8.85
C THR A 67 -4.25 -16.24 9.42
N ASN A 68 -4.72 -16.23 10.66
CA ASN A 68 -5.42 -17.35 11.26
C ASN A 68 -6.93 -17.34 10.98
N GLY A 69 -7.44 -16.39 10.16
CA GLY A 69 -8.81 -16.37 9.66
C GLY A 69 -8.96 -17.15 8.35
N THR A 70 -10.20 -17.33 7.88
CA THR A 70 -10.51 -18.06 6.64
C THR A 70 -11.60 -17.36 5.83
N GLY A 71 -11.59 -17.54 4.52
CA GLY A 71 -12.62 -17.00 3.62
C GLY A 71 -12.40 -15.55 3.22
N LEU A 72 -13.39 -14.96 2.55
CA LEU A 72 -13.27 -13.65 1.94
C LEU A 72 -13.28 -12.51 2.97
N ILE A 73 -12.28 -11.64 2.97
CA ILE A 73 -12.19 -10.48 3.88
C ILE A 73 -13.44 -9.59 3.80
N ARG A 74 -14.03 -9.43 2.62
CA ARG A 74 -15.26 -8.62 2.41
C ARG A 74 -16.51 -9.18 3.09
N GLU A 75 -16.47 -10.39 3.63
CA GLU A 75 -17.57 -11.01 4.38
C GLU A 75 -17.40 -10.85 5.89
N TRP A 76 -16.24 -10.39 6.35
CA TRP A 76 -15.93 -10.18 7.75
C TRP A 76 -16.16 -8.73 8.19
N LEU A 77 -16.63 -8.57 9.41
CA LEU A 77 -16.70 -7.26 10.05
C LEU A 77 -15.29 -6.82 10.53
N SER A 78 -15.05 -5.53 10.53
CA SER A 78 -13.77 -4.98 10.97
C SER A 78 -13.41 -5.39 12.40
N ALA A 79 -14.39 -5.46 13.30
CA ALA A 79 -14.19 -5.89 14.69
C ALA A 79 -13.62 -7.31 14.80
N ASP A 80 -14.00 -8.20 13.88
CA ASP A 80 -13.50 -9.58 13.86
C ASP A 80 -12.12 -9.65 13.21
N ILE A 81 -11.88 -8.90 12.12
CA ILE A 81 -10.57 -8.83 11.43
C ILE A 81 -9.50 -8.29 12.37
N ASP A 82 -9.80 -7.30 13.20
CA ASP A 82 -8.86 -6.71 14.15
C ASP A 82 -8.31 -7.70 15.19
N THR A 83 -8.98 -8.85 15.37
CA THR A 83 -8.57 -9.90 16.30
C THR A 83 -7.66 -10.97 15.67
N LEU A 84 -7.51 -10.94 14.34
CA LEU A 84 -6.75 -11.96 13.61
C LEU A 84 -5.25 -11.76 13.77
N ASP A 85 -4.54 -12.87 13.87
CA ASP A 85 -3.08 -12.91 13.81
C ASP A 85 -2.62 -12.97 12.33
N ALA A 86 -1.83 -12.01 11.93
CA ALA A 86 -1.24 -11.89 10.59
C ALA A 86 0.29 -12.06 10.60
N GLY A 87 0.88 -12.51 11.70
CA GLY A 87 2.32 -12.61 11.85
C GLY A 87 2.87 -14.01 12.10
N SER A 88 2.14 -14.84 12.81
CA SER A 88 2.61 -16.18 13.23
C SER A 88 2.98 -17.10 12.06
N TRP A 89 2.34 -16.96 10.91
CA TRP A 89 2.65 -17.74 9.70
C TRP A 89 4.07 -17.48 9.20
N PHE A 90 4.58 -16.27 9.42
CA PHE A 90 5.92 -15.87 8.99
C PHE A 90 6.99 -16.31 10.01
N GLY A 91 6.64 -16.32 11.27
CA GLY A 91 7.52 -16.79 12.35
C GLY A 91 7.03 -16.36 13.73
N GLU A 92 7.33 -17.17 14.74
CA GLU A 92 6.84 -17.02 16.13
C GLU A 92 7.10 -15.62 16.72
N LYS A 93 8.24 -14.99 16.37
CA LYS A 93 8.58 -13.63 16.83
C LYS A 93 7.61 -12.54 16.38
N PHE A 94 6.76 -12.85 15.41
CA PHE A 94 5.74 -11.93 14.89
C PHE A 94 4.33 -12.32 15.33
N SER A 95 4.19 -13.31 16.19
CA SER A 95 2.88 -13.67 16.76
C SER A 95 2.21 -12.45 17.39
N GLY A 96 0.91 -12.31 17.16
CA GLY A 96 0.11 -11.19 17.64
C GLY A 96 0.18 -9.93 16.76
N GLN A 97 0.85 -9.98 15.60
CA GLN A 97 0.68 -8.92 14.60
C GLN A 97 -0.73 -9.02 14.01
N CYS A 98 -1.53 -7.98 14.15
CA CYS A 98 -2.87 -7.93 13.56
C CYS A 98 -2.81 -7.58 12.06
N VAL A 99 -3.90 -7.87 11.33
CA VAL A 99 -4.11 -7.30 9.98
C VAL A 99 -4.28 -5.79 10.13
N PRO A 100 -3.38 -4.94 9.55
CA PRO A 100 -3.43 -3.52 9.84
C PRO A 100 -4.58 -2.83 9.11
N ARG A 101 -5.27 -1.95 9.80
CA ARG A 101 -6.15 -0.96 9.15
C ARG A 101 -5.28 0.06 8.40
N LEU A 102 -5.74 0.50 7.23
CA LEU A 102 -5.01 1.46 6.40
C LEU A 102 -4.77 2.81 7.12
N ASP A 103 -5.73 3.30 7.89
CA ASP A 103 -5.59 4.56 8.63
C ASP A 103 -4.45 4.51 9.67
N VAL A 104 -4.23 3.33 10.27
CA VAL A 104 -3.11 3.11 11.20
C VAL A 104 -1.77 3.18 10.46
N LEU A 105 -1.67 2.53 9.28
CA LEU A 105 -0.46 2.61 8.45
C LEU A 105 -0.21 4.05 7.96
N LEU A 106 -1.24 4.76 7.47
CA LEU A 106 -1.12 6.14 7.00
C LEU A 106 -0.54 7.06 8.08
N ARG A 107 -1.05 6.99 9.32
CA ARG A 107 -0.53 7.76 10.46
C ARG A 107 0.92 7.39 10.78
N LYS A 108 1.25 6.10 10.81
CA LYS A 108 2.62 5.63 11.06
C LYS A 108 3.59 6.10 9.98
N ALA A 109 3.22 5.98 8.71
CA ALA A 109 4.01 6.43 7.57
C ALA A 109 4.27 7.94 7.63
N LYS A 110 3.24 8.74 7.91
CA LYS A 110 3.33 10.19 8.07
C LYS A 110 4.32 10.60 9.17
N GLN A 111 4.23 9.96 10.32
CA GLN A 111 5.10 10.25 11.48
C GLN A 111 6.58 9.97 11.19
N ASN A 112 6.88 9.05 10.27
CA ASN A 112 8.22 8.58 9.97
C ASN A 112 8.74 9.00 8.59
N GLY A 113 7.96 9.79 7.82
CA GLY A 113 8.36 10.23 6.48
C GLY A 113 8.40 9.11 5.44
N LEU A 114 7.76 7.96 5.71
CA LEU A 114 7.66 6.86 4.77
C LEU A 114 6.59 7.17 3.72
N LYS A 115 6.93 7.08 2.44
CA LYS A 115 5.97 7.19 1.35
C LYS A 115 5.28 5.85 1.12
N LEU A 116 4.07 5.86 0.57
CA LEU A 116 3.31 4.66 0.30
C LEU A 116 2.96 4.51 -1.18
N THR A 117 3.02 3.28 -1.68
CA THR A 117 2.39 2.88 -2.94
C THR A 117 1.20 2.00 -2.58
N LEU A 118 -0.01 2.52 -2.81
CA LEU A 118 -1.26 1.86 -2.48
C LEU A 118 -1.74 1.06 -3.69
N ASP A 119 -1.61 -0.27 -3.64
CA ASP A 119 -2.15 -1.15 -4.66
C ASP A 119 -3.63 -1.42 -4.34
N TYR A 120 -4.48 -0.73 -5.10
CA TYR A 120 -5.92 -0.84 -4.92
C TYR A 120 -6.43 -2.18 -5.43
N ARG A 121 -6.97 -2.99 -4.54
CA ARG A 121 -7.52 -4.31 -4.87
C ARG A 121 -9.04 -4.29 -4.94
N THR A 122 -9.71 -3.74 -3.93
CA THR A 122 -11.17 -3.69 -3.84
C THR A 122 -11.63 -2.52 -2.98
N GLY A 123 -12.85 -2.04 -3.21
CA GLY A 123 -13.48 -1.01 -2.39
C GLY A 123 -14.06 0.14 -3.21
N ASP A 124 -14.32 1.25 -2.56
CA ASP A 124 -14.76 2.49 -3.16
C ASP A 124 -13.61 3.51 -3.21
N PHE A 125 -13.30 4.00 -4.40
CA PHE A 125 -12.21 4.97 -4.60
C PHE A 125 -12.42 6.28 -3.86
N GLY A 126 -13.67 6.75 -3.82
CA GLY A 126 -13.99 7.99 -3.13
C GLY A 126 -13.68 7.86 -1.65
N GLN A 127 -14.11 6.76 -1.03
CA GLN A 127 -13.85 6.49 0.39
C GLN A 127 -12.35 6.32 0.69
N LEU A 128 -11.61 5.61 -0.18
CA LEU A 128 -10.16 5.46 -0.05
C LEU A 128 -9.46 6.82 -0.12
N LEU A 129 -9.82 7.63 -1.10
CA LEU A 129 -9.24 8.95 -1.31
C LEU A 129 -9.54 9.90 -0.14
N ASP A 130 -10.78 9.88 0.36
CA ASP A 130 -11.19 10.68 1.52
C ASP A 130 -10.43 10.25 2.79
N LEU A 131 -10.17 8.95 2.96
CA LEU A 131 -9.32 8.46 4.04
C LEU A 131 -7.89 9.02 3.93
N VAL A 132 -7.26 8.89 2.76
CA VAL A 132 -5.88 9.37 2.52
C VAL A 132 -5.79 10.90 2.70
N ARG A 133 -6.78 11.65 2.22
CA ARG A 133 -6.89 13.11 2.41
C ARG A 133 -7.02 13.47 3.89
N ARG A 134 -7.91 12.81 4.61
CA ARG A 134 -8.15 13.03 6.04
C ARG A 134 -6.91 12.82 6.88
N GLU A 135 -6.12 11.79 6.55
CA GLU A 135 -4.85 11.52 7.23
C GLU A 135 -3.72 12.47 6.76
N GLY A 136 -3.95 13.29 5.72
CA GLY A 136 -2.98 14.25 5.18
C GLY A 136 -1.78 13.58 4.52
N MET A 137 -2.01 12.48 3.79
CA MET A 137 -0.99 11.66 3.14
C MET A 137 -1.03 11.73 1.61
N LEU A 138 -1.89 12.57 1.02
CA LEU A 138 -2.12 12.59 -0.42
C LEU A 138 -0.84 12.79 -1.25
N GLU A 139 0.01 13.72 -0.84
CA GLU A 139 1.28 14.03 -1.52
C GLU A 139 2.36 12.95 -1.32
N ASN A 140 2.16 12.05 -0.36
CA ASN A 140 3.08 10.97 0.00
C ASN A 140 2.56 9.58 -0.41
N CYS A 141 1.45 9.52 -1.15
CA CYS A 141 0.89 8.29 -1.67
C CYS A 141 0.92 8.25 -3.19
N THR A 142 1.35 7.12 -3.74
CA THR A 142 1.19 6.73 -5.13
C THR A 142 0.12 5.64 -5.18
N PHE A 143 -0.70 5.64 -6.23
CA PHE A 143 -1.76 4.63 -6.38
C PHE A 143 -1.47 3.74 -7.58
N THR A 144 -1.61 2.43 -7.41
CA THR A 144 -1.47 1.44 -8.49
C THR A 144 -2.84 0.88 -8.85
N PHE A 145 -3.10 0.80 -10.16
CA PHE A 145 -4.32 0.25 -10.72
C PHE A 145 -3.98 -0.81 -11.77
N TRP A 146 -4.84 -1.80 -11.90
CA TRP A 146 -4.62 -2.94 -12.80
C TRP A 146 -5.27 -2.76 -14.17
N SER A 147 -6.00 -1.66 -14.39
CA SER A 147 -6.61 -1.35 -15.69
C SER A 147 -6.61 0.15 -15.99
N ASP A 148 -6.53 0.48 -17.27
CA ASP A 148 -6.69 1.85 -17.78
C ASP A 148 -8.03 2.47 -17.39
N LYS A 149 -9.09 1.66 -17.33
CA LYS A 149 -10.43 2.12 -16.97
C LYS A 149 -10.46 2.65 -15.54
N GLU A 150 -9.86 1.92 -14.60
CA GLU A 150 -9.76 2.33 -13.20
C GLU A 150 -8.87 3.58 -13.05
N ALA A 151 -7.71 3.59 -13.71
CA ALA A 151 -6.81 4.73 -13.70
C ALA A 151 -7.47 6.01 -14.23
N LYS A 152 -8.25 5.91 -15.33
CA LYS A 152 -9.01 7.05 -15.89
C LYS A 152 -10.13 7.49 -14.96
N ALA A 153 -10.88 6.57 -14.37
CA ALA A 153 -11.93 6.89 -13.39
C ALA A 153 -11.34 7.61 -12.17
N PHE A 154 -10.19 7.14 -11.68
CA PHE A 154 -9.49 7.77 -10.58
C PHE A 154 -9.06 9.21 -10.89
N ARG A 155 -8.50 9.47 -12.08
CA ARG A 155 -8.11 10.82 -12.51
C ARG A 155 -9.29 11.79 -12.60
N GLN A 156 -10.51 11.30 -12.85
CA GLN A 156 -11.71 12.15 -12.87
C GLN A 156 -12.10 12.62 -11.46
N VAL A 157 -11.88 11.81 -10.43
CA VAL A 157 -12.24 12.15 -9.05
C VAL A 157 -11.09 12.78 -8.27
N ALA A 158 -9.84 12.64 -8.75
CA ALA A 158 -8.64 13.13 -8.09
C ALA A 158 -7.62 13.73 -9.08
N PRO A 159 -7.99 14.81 -9.79
CA PRO A 159 -7.11 15.41 -10.81
C PRO A 159 -5.83 16.03 -10.20
N GLU A 160 -5.84 16.34 -8.93
CA GLU A 160 -4.71 16.91 -8.18
C GLU A 160 -3.59 15.91 -7.87
N ILE A 161 -3.84 14.60 -7.98
CA ILE A 161 -2.82 13.58 -7.70
C ILE A 161 -1.82 13.51 -8.85
N ARG A 162 -0.56 13.80 -8.54
CA ARG A 162 0.52 13.84 -9.51
C ARG A 162 1.08 12.47 -9.86
N THR A 163 1.00 11.51 -8.93
CA THR A 163 1.61 10.20 -9.08
C THR A 163 0.52 9.16 -9.25
N LEU A 164 0.44 8.61 -10.44
CA LEU A 164 -0.47 7.54 -10.79
C LEU A 164 0.33 6.48 -11.55
N GLN A 165 0.37 5.26 -11.03
CA GLN A 165 0.95 4.13 -11.72
C GLN A 165 -0.18 3.22 -12.17
N ALA A 166 -0.31 3.01 -13.48
CA ALA A 166 -1.19 2.00 -14.04
C ALA A 166 -0.33 0.82 -14.47
N TYR A 167 -0.70 -0.38 -14.08
CA TYR A 167 -0.09 -1.59 -14.60
C TYR A 167 -0.86 -2.07 -15.83
N VAL A 168 -0.21 -2.04 -16.98
CA VAL A 168 -0.76 -2.58 -18.23
C VAL A 168 -0.14 -3.95 -18.45
N GLY A 169 -0.91 -4.99 -18.26
CA GLY A 169 -0.49 -6.37 -18.54
C GLY A 169 -0.30 -6.60 -20.05
N GLY A 170 0.94 -6.86 -20.47
CA GLY A 170 1.29 -7.20 -21.86
C GLY A 170 1.85 -6.01 -22.66
N GLY A 171 3.09 -6.16 -23.13
CA GLY A 171 3.91 -5.10 -23.74
C GLY A 171 3.42 -4.46 -25.04
N ALA A 172 2.18 -4.71 -25.49
CA ALA A 172 1.63 -4.16 -26.72
C ALA A 172 0.83 -2.83 -26.56
N GLU A 173 0.61 -2.35 -25.34
CA GLU A 173 -0.25 -1.17 -25.10
C GLU A 173 0.45 0.07 -24.54
N LEU A 174 1.74 0.01 -24.24
CA LEU A 174 2.50 1.17 -23.74
C LEU A 174 2.51 2.35 -24.72
N ASP A 175 2.40 2.10 -26.01
CA ASP A 175 2.36 3.17 -27.03
C ASP A 175 1.06 3.98 -27.05
N LYS A 176 0.00 3.49 -26.39
CA LYS A 176 -1.30 4.19 -26.27
C LYS A 176 -1.40 5.12 -25.06
N LEU A 177 -0.38 5.15 -24.21
CA LEU A 177 -0.36 5.93 -22.96
C LEU A 177 0.36 7.29 -23.12
N LYS A 178 0.80 7.63 -24.34
CA LYS A 178 1.43 8.93 -24.67
C LYS A 178 0.42 10.00 -24.99
#